data_703468f64ff9080c1c89f3b43c2a793f
#
_entry.id   703468f64ff9080c1c89f3b43c2a793f
#
_cell.length_a   1.000
_cell.length_b   1.000
_cell.length_c   1.000
_cell.angle_alpha   90.00
_cell.angle_beta   90.00
_cell.angle_gamma   90.00
#
_symmetry.space_group_name_H-M   'P 1'
#
loop_
_entity.id
_entity.type
_entity.pdbx_description
1 polymer ?
#
loop_
_entity_poly.entity_id
_entity_poly.type
_entity_poly.pdbx_seq_one_letter_code
_entity_poly.pdbx_strand_id
1 'polypeptide(L)'
;MENFNRTLLVCWFGVFTTSMGLSQIAPILPFYIKELGHVDTSEIAFYSGLAFGITPLFMAVFSPLWAFLGAKYGYKNMLLRASFGMSVLTLWLSFAHSALEVVFVRGLTGIISGFTSAAVVFIAVIAPKEKVAYALGTLSTASISGSLLGPLFGGFVAEFFSISAVFDVVAFLIACSFVTIYFFIHGRKIQKEAKKNTQKVKENK
;
A
#
# COMPACT_ATOMS: atom_id res chain seq x y z
N MET A 1 -0.13 -23.27 13.75
CA MET A 1 -0.90 -23.03 12.50
C MET A 1 -1.84 -21.82 12.62
N GLU A 2 -2.46 -21.64 13.77
CA GLU A 2 -3.39 -20.49 14.01
C GLU A 2 -2.75 -19.12 13.81
N ASN A 3 -1.53 -18.93 14.28
CA ASN A 3 -0.80 -17.67 14.10
C ASN A 3 -0.45 -17.33 12.64
N PHE A 4 -0.23 -18.34 11.78
CA PHE A 4 0.09 -18.10 10.36
C PHE A 4 -1.15 -17.60 9.58
N ASN A 5 -2.29 -18.27 9.72
CA ASN A 5 -3.53 -17.89 9.04
C ASN A 5 -3.98 -16.48 9.46
N ARG A 6 -3.83 -16.14 10.75
CA ARG A 6 -4.11 -14.80 11.27
C ARG A 6 -3.18 -13.75 10.67
N THR A 7 -1.88 -14.03 10.59
CA THR A 7 -0.91 -13.13 9.96
C THR A 7 -1.20 -12.95 8.48
N LEU A 8 -1.55 -14.03 7.77
CA LEU A 8 -1.93 -13.98 6.37
C LEU A 8 -3.17 -13.10 6.15
N LEU A 9 -4.20 -13.24 6.99
CA LEU A 9 -5.42 -12.44 6.92
C LEU A 9 -5.15 -10.95 7.18
N VAL A 10 -4.30 -10.62 8.14
CA VAL A 10 -3.90 -9.22 8.43
C VAL A 10 -3.12 -8.64 7.25
N CYS A 11 -2.20 -9.39 6.65
CA CYS A 11 -1.49 -8.96 5.45
C CYS A 11 -2.43 -8.84 4.25
N TRP A 12 -3.40 -9.74 4.11
CA TRP A 12 -4.43 -9.67 3.07
C TRP A 12 -5.23 -8.37 3.16
N PHE A 13 -5.73 -8.06 4.36
CA PHE A 13 -6.46 -6.81 4.60
C PHE A 13 -5.61 -5.57 4.29
N GLY A 14 -4.34 -5.56 4.70
CA GLY A 14 -3.43 -4.46 4.40
C GLY A 14 -3.13 -4.31 2.91
N VAL A 15 -2.92 -5.42 2.18
CA VAL A 15 -2.74 -5.40 0.72
C VAL A 15 -4.02 -4.92 0.02
N PHE A 16 -5.19 -5.39 0.46
CA PHE A 16 -6.48 -4.98 -0.07
C PHE A 16 -6.69 -3.47 0.06
N THR A 17 -6.55 -2.91 1.27
CA THR A 17 -6.78 -1.48 1.54
C THR A 17 -5.78 -0.59 0.81
N THR A 18 -4.51 -0.98 0.74
CA THR A 18 -3.48 -0.20 0.02
C THR A 18 -3.66 -0.28 -1.50
N SER A 19 -4.03 -1.44 -2.05
CA SER A 19 -4.33 -1.58 -3.49
C SER A 19 -5.58 -0.81 -3.88
N MET A 20 -6.63 -0.86 -3.04
CA MET A 20 -7.84 -0.07 -3.20
C MET A 20 -7.52 1.43 -3.22
N GLY A 21 -6.71 1.91 -2.26
CA GLY A 21 -6.30 3.31 -2.17
C GLY A 21 -5.50 3.81 -3.37
N LEU A 22 -4.66 2.94 -3.96
CA LEU A 22 -3.87 3.31 -5.13
C LEU A 22 -4.68 3.32 -6.42
N SER A 23 -5.61 2.36 -6.59
CA SER A 23 -6.34 2.18 -7.85
C SER A 23 -7.47 3.19 -8.08
N GLN A 24 -8.14 3.65 -7.02
CA GLN A 24 -9.23 4.63 -7.13
C GLN A 24 -8.78 5.99 -7.65
N ILE A 25 -7.50 6.33 -7.50
CA ILE A 25 -6.95 7.63 -7.85
C ILE A 25 -7.03 7.88 -9.35
N ALA A 26 -6.80 6.85 -10.18
CA ALA A 26 -6.77 7.01 -11.63
C ALA A 26 -8.02 7.71 -12.20
N PRO A 27 -9.26 7.26 -11.91
CA PRO A 27 -10.46 7.92 -12.41
C PRO A 27 -10.80 9.24 -11.71
N ILE A 28 -10.39 9.41 -10.44
CA ILE A 28 -10.78 10.56 -9.61
C ILE A 28 -9.87 11.77 -9.85
N LEU A 29 -8.61 11.52 -10.18
CA LEU A 29 -7.57 12.56 -10.25
C LEU A 29 -7.89 13.74 -11.18
N PRO A 30 -8.41 13.54 -12.41
CA PRO A 30 -8.76 14.66 -13.28
C PRO A 30 -9.89 15.54 -12.70
N PHE A 31 -10.88 14.92 -12.09
CA PHE A 31 -11.98 15.65 -11.44
C PHE A 31 -11.50 16.42 -10.22
N TYR A 32 -10.62 15.80 -9.41
CA TYR A 32 -10.03 16.45 -8.26
C TYR A 32 -9.18 17.65 -8.62
N ILE A 33 -8.31 17.54 -9.63
CA ILE A 33 -7.47 18.65 -10.09
C ILE A 33 -8.34 19.79 -10.65
N LYS A 34 -9.47 19.46 -11.32
CA LYS A 34 -10.42 20.45 -11.78
C LYS A 34 -11.08 21.23 -10.64
N GLU A 35 -11.43 20.57 -9.55
CA GLU A 35 -12.00 21.21 -8.35
C GLU A 35 -11.01 22.13 -7.63
N LEU A 36 -9.70 21.84 -7.70
CA LEU A 36 -8.66 22.60 -7.01
C LEU A 36 -8.31 23.96 -7.65
N GLY A 37 -8.92 24.35 -8.78
CA GLY A 37 -8.64 25.65 -9.33
C GLY A 37 -9.08 25.87 -10.77
N HIS A 38 -8.82 27.08 -11.27
CA HIS A 38 -9.10 27.54 -12.63
C HIS A 38 -8.01 27.03 -13.59
N VAL A 39 -7.98 25.73 -13.82
CA VAL A 39 -6.97 25.07 -14.65
C VAL A 39 -7.59 24.74 -16.00
N ASP A 40 -6.94 25.11 -17.09
CA ASP A 40 -7.37 24.78 -18.44
C ASP A 40 -7.38 23.27 -18.68
N THR A 41 -8.19 22.78 -19.62
CA THR A 41 -8.34 21.34 -19.91
C THR A 41 -7.00 20.66 -20.24
N SER A 42 -6.09 21.37 -20.92
CA SER A 42 -4.73 20.90 -21.21
C SER A 42 -3.88 20.72 -19.94
N GLU A 43 -4.00 21.66 -19.00
CA GLU A 43 -3.30 21.61 -17.72
C GLU A 43 -3.85 20.51 -16.80
N ILE A 44 -5.18 20.32 -16.78
CA ILE A 44 -5.81 19.19 -16.04
C ILE A 44 -5.24 17.86 -16.54
N ALA A 45 -5.17 17.67 -17.87
CA ALA A 45 -4.62 16.44 -18.44
C ALA A 45 -3.14 16.27 -18.09
N PHE A 46 -2.34 17.35 -18.15
CA PHE A 46 -0.92 17.32 -17.81
C PHE A 46 -0.67 16.97 -16.33
N TYR A 47 -1.30 17.69 -15.40
CA TYR A 47 -1.12 17.43 -13.96
C TYR A 47 -1.68 16.08 -13.53
N SER A 48 -2.80 15.63 -14.10
CA SER A 48 -3.35 14.31 -13.85
C SER A 48 -2.41 13.20 -14.31
N GLY A 49 -1.88 13.32 -15.54
CA GLY A 49 -0.90 12.37 -16.07
C GLY A 49 0.38 12.35 -15.25
N LEU A 50 0.90 13.52 -14.87
CA LEU A 50 2.10 13.64 -14.03
C LEU A 50 1.89 13.03 -12.64
N ALA A 51 0.81 13.38 -11.96
CA ALA A 51 0.48 12.86 -10.63
C ALA A 51 0.22 11.34 -10.64
N PHE A 52 -0.36 10.82 -11.72
CA PHE A 52 -0.55 9.37 -11.90
C PHE A 52 0.78 8.66 -12.16
N GLY A 53 1.63 9.18 -13.02
CA GLY A 53 2.88 8.55 -13.44
C GLY A 53 4.00 8.65 -12.40
N ILE A 54 4.06 9.74 -11.62
CA ILE A 54 5.16 9.98 -10.66
C ILE A 54 5.19 8.94 -9.52
N THR A 55 4.02 8.46 -9.10
CA THR A 55 3.93 7.46 -8.02
C THR A 55 4.59 6.13 -8.38
N PRO A 56 4.23 5.44 -9.48
CA PRO A 56 4.88 4.20 -9.85
C PRO A 56 6.36 4.40 -10.24
N LEU A 57 6.73 5.55 -10.78
CA LEU A 57 8.11 5.89 -11.07
C LEU A 57 8.97 5.89 -9.79
N PHE A 58 8.57 6.64 -8.77
CA PHE A 58 9.29 6.67 -7.50
C PHE A 58 9.19 5.32 -6.76
N MET A 59 8.06 4.62 -6.86
CA MET A 59 7.95 3.28 -6.30
C MET A 59 8.96 2.32 -6.92
N ALA A 60 9.17 2.37 -8.23
CA ALA A 60 10.16 1.53 -8.92
C ALA A 60 11.59 1.85 -8.45
N VAL A 61 11.93 3.14 -8.34
CA VAL A 61 13.27 3.60 -7.90
C VAL A 61 13.56 3.23 -6.44
N PHE A 62 12.58 3.41 -5.54
CA PHE A 62 12.77 3.21 -4.11
C PHE A 62 12.48 1.78 -3.63
N SER A 63 11.81 0.94 -4.42
CA SER A 63 11.47 -0.44 -4.06
C SER A 63 12.68 -1.29 -3.66
N PRO A 64 13.84 -1.27 -4.39
CA PRO A 64 15.02 -2.02 -3.98
C PRO A 64 15.58 -1.58 -2.63
N LEU A 65 15.55 -0.26 -2.35
CA LEU A 65 15.98 0.30 -1.07
C LEU A 65 15.14 -0.25 0.09
N TRP A 66 13.83 -0.26 -0.09
CA TRP A 66 12.91 -0.76 0.94
C TRP A 66 13.00 -2.28 1.12
N ALA A 67 13.27 -3.04 0.06
CA ALA A 67 13.53 -4.48 0.15
C ALA A 67 14.80 -4.76 0.97
N PHE A 68 15.88 -4.01 0.74
CA PHE A 68 17.12 -4.11 1.51
C PHE A 68 16.90 -3.75 3.00
N LEU A 69 16.22 -2.65 3.27
CA LEU A 69 15.91 -2.21 4.63
C LEU A 69 14.99 -3.20 5.35
N GLY A 70 14.06 -3.82 4.63
CA GLY A 70 13.17 -4.86 5.16
C GLY A 70 13.93 -6.10 5.62
N ALA A 71 14.91 -6.54 4.87
CA ALA A 71 15.81 -7.64 5.26
C ALA A 71 16.62 -7.30 6.52
N LYS A 72 17.07 -6.05 6.66
CA LYS A 72 17.90 -5.58 7.79
C LYS A 72 17.10 -5.30 9.06
N TYR A 73 16.01 -4.55 8.95
CA TYR A 73 15.22 -4.03 10.09
C TYR A 73 13.94 -4.82 10.37
N GLY A 74 13.60 -5.76 9.50
CA GLY A 74 12.43 -6.65 9.63
C GLY A 74 11.21 -6.14 8.87
N TYR A 75 10.53 -7.08 8.23
CA TYR A 75 9.40 -6.81 7.35
C TYR A 75 8.18 -6.22 8.07
N LYS A 76 7.95 -6.58 9.37
CA LYS A 76 6.88 -5.95 10.16
C LYS A 76 7.04 -4.41 10.20
N ASN A 77 8.26 -3.94 10.48
CA ASN A 77 8.53 -2.51 10.54
C ASN A 77 8.32 -1.83 9.19
N MET A 78 8.62 -2.54 8.08
CA MET A 78 8.35 -2.03 6.74
C MET A 78 6.86 -1.91 6.44
N LEU A 79 6.06 -2.90 6.86
CA LEU A 79 4.61 -2.86 6.73
C LEU A 79 4.01 -1.69 7.54
N LEU A 80 4.45 -1.52 8.80
CA LEU A 80 4.01 -0.42 9.66
C LEU A 80 4.37 0.94 9.09
N ARG A 81 5.61 1.11 8.62
CA ARG A 81 6.05 2.35 8.00
C ARG A 81 5.23 2.67 6.75
N ALA A 82 5.04 1.68 5.86
CA ALA A 82 4.31 1.90 4.61
C ALA A 82 2.84 2.24 4.87
N SER A 83 2.15 1.50 5.75
CA SER A 83 0.74 1.78 6.06
C SER A 83 0.57 3.13 6.76
N PHE A 84 1.41 3.48 7.74
CA PHE A 84 1.36 4.77 8.40
C PHE A 84 1.61 5.92 7.42
N GLY A 85 2.71 5.85 6.66
CA GLY A 85 3.06 6.91 5.72
C GLY A 85 2.02 7.07 4.60
N MET A 86 1.50 5.96 4.05
CA MET A 86 0.44 6.02 3.05
C MET A 86 -0.85 6.61 3.61
N SER A 87 -1.24 6.26 4.86
CA SER A 87 -2.42 6.85 5.51
C SER A 87 -2.28 8.37 5.66
N VAL A 88 -1.14 8.84 6.18
CA VAL A 88 -0.89 10.28 6.37
C VAL A 88 -0.86 11.03 5.03
N LEU A 89 -0.19 10.49 4.02
CA LEU A 89 -0.11 11.15 2.71
C LEU A 89 -1.45 11.13 1.97
N THR A 90 -2.26 10.06 2.11
CA THR A 90 -3.60 10.01 1.54
C THR A 90 -4.53 11.00 2.25
N LEU A 91 -4.41 11.13 3.56
CA LEU A 91 -5.13 12.16 4.30
C LEU A 91 -4.69 13.57 3.88
N TRP A 92 -3.41 13.79 3.62
CA TRP A 92 -2.93 15.09 3.12
C TRP A 92 -3.55 15.43 1.77
N LEU A 93 -3.76 14.47 0.87
CA LEU A 93 -4.46 14.71 -0.40
C LEU A 93 -5.87 15.29 -0.20
N SER A 94 -6.57 14.93 0.88
CA SER A 94 -7.89 15.49 1.19
C SER A 94 -7.85 17.00 1.44
N PHE A 95 -6.72 17.53 1.88
CA PHE A 95 -6.51 18.96 2.19
C PHE A 95 -5.66 19.69 1.15
N ALA A 96 -5.37 19.11 0.02
CA ALA A 96 -4.55 19.76 -1.01
C ALA A 96 -5.28 20.95 -1.62
N HIS A 97 -4.54 22.05 -1.87
CA HIS A 97 -5.08 23.31 -2.39
C HIS A 97 -4.61 23.62 -3.82
N SER A 98 -3.72 22.82 -4.38
CA SER A 98 -3.20 23.04 -5.72
C SER A 98 -2.84 21.75 -6.45
N ALA A 99 -2.87 21.76 -7.79
CA ALA A 99 -2.47 20.61 -8.61
C ALA A 99 -1.00 20.21 -8.39
N LEU A 100 -0.10 21.18 -8.16
CA LEU A 100 1.31 20.92 -7.84
C LEU A 100 1.46 20.19 -6.49
N GLU A 101 0.67 20.56 -5.50
CA GLU A 101 0.66 19.89 -4.20
C GLU A 101 0.22 18.43 -4.35
N VAL A 102 -0.80 18.16 -5.14
CA VAL A 102 -1.23 16.80 -5.47
C VAL A 102 -0.10 16.00 -6.10
N VAL A 103 0.59 16.56 -7.11
CA VAL A 103 1.75 15.90 -7.74
C VAL A 103 2.86 15.61 -6.72
N PHE A 104 3.16 16.58 -5.86
CA PHE A 104 4.18 16.42 -4.82
C PHE A 104 3.84 15.30 -3.84
N VAL A 105 2.63 15.30 -3.29
CA VAL A 105 2.16 14.27 -2.34
C VAL A 105 2.11 12.88 -3.01
N ARG A 106 1.74 12.83 -4.29
CA ARG A 106 1.76 11.60 -5.08
C ARG A 106 3.20 11.06 -5.28
N GLY A 107 4.16 11.95 -5.48
CA GLY A 107 5.59 11.57 -5.50
C GLY A 107 6.05 11.01 -4.17
N LEU A 108 5.74 11.69 -3.06
CA LEU A 108 6.04 11.19 -1.71
C LEU A 108 5.36 9.84 -1.43
N THR A 109 4.12 9.64 -1.90
CA THR A 109 3.42 8.35 -1.79
C THR A 109 4.20 7.25 -2.50
N GLY A 110 4.75 7.51 -3.69
CA GLY A 110 5.61 6.57 -4.40
C GLY A 110 6.87 6.19 -3.62
N ILE A 111 7.54 7.18 -3.00
CA ILE A 111 8.73 6.96 -2.17
C ILE A 111 8.40 6.09 -0.95
N ILE A 112 7.33 6.40 -0.25
CA ILE A 112 6.94 5.71 1.01
C ILE A 112 6.24 4.38 0.73
N SER A 113 5.65 4.17 -0.42
CA SER A 113 4.96 2.98 -0.85
C SER A 113 5.84 1.70 -0.75
N GLY A 114 5.28 0.56 -1.05
CA GLY A 114 5.98 -0.72 -1.00
C GLY A 114 5.36 -1.71 -0.01
N PHE A 115 4.14 -1.43 0.46
CA PHE A 115 3.41 -2.31 1.37
C PHE A 115 3.22 -3.71 0.77
N THR A 116 2.71 -3.80 -0.45
CA THR A 116 2.44 -5.07 -1.14
C THR A 116 3.70 -5.89 -1.33
N SER A 117 4.80 -5.26 -1.79
CA SER A 117 6.10 -5.93 -1.95
C SER A 117 6.63 -6.45 -0.61
N ALA A 118 6.54 -5.66 0.45
CA ALA A 118 6.94 -6.07 1.79
C ALA A 118 6.07 -7.21 2.33
N ALA A 119 4.76 -7.19 2.08
CA ALA A 119 3.83 -8.24 2.50
C ALA A 119 4.11 -9.56 1.77
N VAL A 120 4.35 -9.52 0.46
CA VAL A 120 4.70 -10.70 -0.35
C VAL A 120 5.97 -11.36 0.17
N VAL A 121 7.04 -10.59 0.36
CA VAL A 121 8.31 -11.14 0.89
C VAL A 121 8.13 -11.63 2.33
N PHE A 122 7.42 -10.88 3.17
CA PHE A 122 7.16 -11.28 4.55
C PHE A 122 6.43 -12.62 4.64
N ILE A 123 5.33 -12.78 3.87
CA ILE A 123 4.56 -14.02 3.84
C ILE A 123 5.38 -15.17 3.23
N ALA A 124 6.16 -14.94 2.16
CA ALA A 124 7.02 -15.96 1.58
C ALA A 124 8.06 -16.50 2.58
N VAL A 125 8.58 -15.63 3.47
CA VAL A 125 9.58 -16.00 4.48
C VAL A 125 8.97 -16.80 5.63
N ILE A 126 7.72 -16.50 6.05
CA ILE A 126 7.09 -17.12 7.21
C ILE A 126 6.22 -18.34 6.87
N ALA A 127 5.81 -18.46 5.61
CA ALA A 127 4.95 -19.56 5.19
C ALA A 127 5.68 -20.91 5.24
N PRO A 128 5.01 -21.98 5.72
CA PRO A 128 5.52 -23.35 5.52
C PRO A 128 5.73 -23.62 4.03
N LYS A 129 6.78 -24.36 3.67
CA LYS A 129 7.16 -24.62 2.26
C LYS A 129 5.98 -25.09 1.39
N GLU A 130 5.14 -25.98 1.96
CA GLU A 130 3.98 -26.56 1.29
C GLU A 130 2.83 -25.54 1.05
N LYS A 131 2.84 -24.41 1.78
CA LYS A 131 1.78 -23.40 1.77
C LYS A 131 2.18 -22.08 1.16
N VAL A 132 3.42 -21.93 0.69
CA VAL A 132 3.92 -20.66 0.12
C VAL A 132 3.07 -20.24 -1.09
N ALA A 133 2.86 -21.16 -2.06
CA ALA A 133 2.07 -20.87 -3.26
C ALA A 133 0.63 -20.45 -2.91
N TYR A 134 -0.01 -21.17 -1.99
CA TYR A 134 -1.36 -20.82 -1.51
C TYR A 134 -1.39 -19.43 -0.86
N ALA A 135 -0.43 -19.14 0.02
CA ALA A 135 -0.39 -17.87 0.74
C ALA A 135 -0.14 -16.66 -0.19
N LEU A 136 0.76 -16.83 -1.17
CA LEU A 136 1.00 -15.79 -2.18
C LEU A 136 -0.19 -15.61 -3.11
N GLY A 137 -0.84 -16.71 -3.52
CA GLY A 137 -2.10 -16.65 -4.27
C GLY A 137 -3.18 -15.89 -3.51
N THR A 138 -3.33 -16.14 -2.20
CA THR A 138 -4.26 -15.41 -1.33
C THR A 138 -3.93 -13.90 -1.28
N LEU A 139 -2.65 -13.51 -1.18
CA LEU A 139 -2.28 -12.08 -1.23
C LEU A 139 -2.59 -11.46 -2.61
N SER A 140 -2.41 -12.22 -3.69
CA SER A 140 -2.76 -11.76 -5.03
C SER A 140 -4.26 -11.47 -5.16
N THR A 141 -5.14 -12.29 -4.55
CA THR A 141 -6.59 -12.00 -4.52
C THR A 141 -6.88 -10.68 -3.82
N ALA A 142 -6.17 -10.35 -2.73
CA ALA A 142 -6.32 -9.06 -2.05
C ALA A 142 -5.97 -7.88 -2.96
N SER A 143 -4.84 -7.99 -3.67
CA SER A 143 -4.39 -6.93 -4.59
C SER A 143 -5.38 -6.74 -5.75
N ILE A 144 -5.81 -7.82 -6.37
CA ILE A 144 -6.76 -7.79 -7.49
C ILE A 144 -8.12 -7.25 -7.04
N SER A 145 -8.66 -7.76 -5.93
CA SER A 145 -9.95 -7.30 -5.40
C SER A 145 -9.90 -5.83 -5.00
N GLY A 146 -8.82 -5.39 -4.35
CA GLY A 146 -8.61 -3.98 -4.01
C GLY A 146 -8.55 -3.10 -5.24
N SER A 147 -7.84 -3.53 -6.28
CA SER A 147 -7.71 -2.78 -7.54
C SER A 147 -9.02 -2.69 -8.32
N LEU A 148 -9.87 -3.71 -8.26
CA LEU A 148 -11.18 -3.71 -8.92
C LEU A 148 -12.22 -2.89 -8.14
N LEU A 149 -12.24 -3.05 -6.81
CA LEU A 149 -13.22 -2.38 -5.96
C LEU A 149 -12.87 -0.92 -5.68
N GLY A 150 -11.58 -0.54 -5.79
CA GLY A 150 -11.13 0.82 -5.54
C GLY A 150 -11.86 1.88 -6.38
N PRO A 151 -11.85 1.80 -7.71
CA PRO A 151 -12.54 2.77 -8.56
C PRO A 151 -14.05 2.80 -8.32
N LEU A 152 -14.68 1.64 -8.09
CA LEU A 152 -16.13 1.55 -7.79
C LEU A 152 -16.45 2.25 -6.47
N PHE A 153 -15.69 1.94 -5.43
CA PHE A 153 -15.85 2.55 -4.11
C PHE A 153 -15.55 4.06 -4.15
N GLY A 154 -14.46 4.44 -4.81
CA GLY A 154 -14.08 5.83 -4.95
C GLY A 154 -15.12 6.65 -5.71
N GLY A 155 -15.66 6.12 -6.82
CA GLY A 155 -16.74 6.76 -7.57
C GLY A 155 -18.01 6.92 -6.73
N PHE A 156 -18.42 5.87 -6.01
CA PHE A 156 -19.58 5.92 -5.13
C PHE A 156 -19.42 7.00 -4.04
N VAL A 157 -18.30 7.02 -3.32
CA VAL A 157 -18.07 8.01 -2.26
C VAL A 157 -17.99 9.43 -2.84
N ALA A 158 -17.35 9.61 -4.00
CA ALA A 158 -17.25 10.92 -4.66
C ALA A 158 -18.62 11.46 -5.07
N GLU A 159 -19.54 10.60 -5.53
CA GLU A 159 -20.87 10.99 -5.98
C GLU A 159 -21.78 11.41 -4.81
N PHE A 160 -21.75 10.66 -3.68
CA PHE A 160 -22.63 10.91 -2.56
C PHE A 160 -22.12 11.91 -1.52
N PHE A 161 -20.80 12.15 -1.48
CA PHE A 161 -20.19 13.05 -0.50
C PHE A 161 -19.31 14.12 -1.19
N SER A 162 -18.05 13.81 -1.45
CA SER A 162 -17.10 14.68 -2.12
C SER A 162 -15.86 13.89 -2.57
N ILE A 163 -15.09 14.47 -3.48
CA ILE A 163 -13.82 13.86 -3.89
C ILE A 163 -12.82 13.81 -2.71
N SER A 164 -12.78 14.84 -1.88
CA SER A 164 -11.95 14.85 -0.67
C SER A 164 -12.31 13.76 0.32
N ALA A 165 -13.62 13.48 0.51
CA ALA A 165 -14.10 12.40 1.38
C ALA A 165 -13.60 11.01 0.96
N VAL A 166 -13.33 10.79 -0.33
CA VAL A 166 -12.74 9.55 -0.83
C VAL A 166 -11.36 9.32 -0.21
N PHE A 167 -10.52 10.37 -0.17
CA PHE A 167 -9.19 10.29 0.43
C PHE A 167 -9.26 10.08 1.95
N ASP A 168 -10.21 10.73 2.64
CA ASP A 168 -10.42 10.57 4.09
C ASP A 168 -10.78 9.14 4.45
N VAL A 169 -11.76 8.55 3.76
CA VAL A 169 -12.20 7.18 4.02
C VAL A 169 -11.08 6.17 3.74
N VAL A 170 -10.34 6.36 2.65
CA VAL A 170 -9.22 5.47 2.32
C VAL A 170 -8.06 5.64 3.30
N ALA A 171 -7.74 6.86 3.70
CA ALA A 171 -6.73 7.11 4.73
C ALA A 171 -7.11 6.41 6.04
N PHE A 172 -8.38 6.45 6.42
CA PHE A 172 -8.90 5.73 7.59
C PHE A 172 -8.77 4.20 7.45
N LEU A 173 -9.12 3.63 6.30
CA LEU A 173 -8.98 2.19 6.05
C LEU A 173 -7.53 1.73 6.12
N ILE A 174 -6.59 2.53 5.57
CA ILE A 174 -5.15 2.24 5.65
C ILE A 174 -4.67 2.40 7.11
N ALA A 175 -5.18 3.37 7.88
CA ALA A 175 -4.89 3.49 9.31
C ALA A 175 -5.41 2.28 10.11
N CYS A 176 -6.59 1.76 9.80
CA CYS A 176 -7.07 0.50 10.39
C CYS A 176 -6.13 -0.68 10.07
N SER A 177 -5.58 -0.73 8.85
CA SER A 177 -4.56 -1.71 8.50
C SER A 177 -3.28 -1.54 9.34
N PHE A 178 -2.81 -0.33 9.55
CA PHE A 178 -1.67 -0.06 10.45
C PHE A 178 -1.93 -0.59 11.87
N VAL A 179 -3.10 -0.30 12.44
CA VAL A 179 -3.48 -0.74 13.78
C VAL A 179 -3.54 -2.27 13.86
N THR A 180 -4.16 -2.93 12.89
CA THR A 180 -4.22 -4.40 12.85
C THR A 180 -2.84 -5.04 12.75
N ILE A 181 -1.94 -4.49 11.94
CA ILE A 181 -0.55 -4.96 11.84
C ILE A 181 0.20 -4.77 13.16
N TYR A 182 0.03 -3.61 13.79
CA TYR A 182 0.71 -3.30 15.04
C TYR A 182 0.36 -4.31 16.14
N PHE A 183 -0.92 -4.60 16.34
CA PHE A 183 -1.39 -5.48 17.40
C PHE A 183 -1.25 -6.97 17.07
N PHE A 184 -1.50 -7.39 15.86
CA PHE A 184 -1.62 -8.81 15.51
C PHE A 184 -0.34 -9.43 14.97
N ILE A 185 0.61 -8.66 14.44
CA ILE A 185 1.86 -9.21 13.92
C ILE A 185 2.98 -9.11 14.98
N HIS A 186 3.41 -10.25 15.54
CA HIS A 186 4.50 -10.34 16.49
C HIS A 186 5.86 -10.52 15.79
N GLY A 187 6.45 -9.41 15.32
CA GLY A 187 7.64 -9.41 14.47
C GLY A 187 8.89 -10.11 15.02
N ARG A 188 9.14 -10.08 16.33
CA ARG A 188 10.36 -10.68 16.95
C ARG A 188 10.42 -12.20 16.90
N LYS A 189 9.30 -12.90 17.08
CA LYS A 189 9.24 -14.37 17.00
C LYS A 189 9.48 -14.86 15.57
N ILE A 190 8.84 -14.18 14.61
CA ILE A 190 8.85 -14.53 13.19
C ILE A 190 10.25 -14.35 12.58
N GLN A 191 10.96 -13.28 12.95
CA GLN A 191 12.31 -13.03 12.45
C GLN A 191 13.35 -14.03 12.98
N LYS A 192 13.17 -14.54 14.18
CA LYS A 192 14.00 -15.62 14.74
C LYS A 192 13.77 -16.96 14.03
N GLU A 193 12.52 -17.29 13.70
CA GLU A 193 12.18 -18.51 12.96
C GLU A 193 12.69 -18.45 11.50
N ALA A 194 12.56 -17.32 10.83
CA ALA A 194 13.08 -17.10 9.49
C ALA A 194 14.62 -17.28 9.43
N LYS A 195 15.35 -16.69 10.38
CA LYS A 195 16.83 -16.88 10.48
C LYS A 195 17.19 -18.33 10.74
N LYS A 196 16.47 -19.04 11.59
CA LYS A 196 16.71 -20.44 11.92
C LYS A 196 16.47 -21.37 10.72
N ASN A 197 15.44 -21.07 9.90
CA ASN A 197 15.17 -21.84 8.68
C ASN A 197 16.21 -21.59 7.59
N THR A 198 16.70 -20.36 7.46
CA THR A 198 17.76 -20.01 6.50
C THR A 198 19.10 -20.66 6.87
N GLN A 199 19.41 -20.77 8.18
CA GLN A 199 20.61 -21.46 8.65
C GLN A 199 20.54 -22.98 8.39
N LYS A 200 19.41 -23.62 8.70
CA LYS A 200 19.22 -25.06 8.41
C LYS A 200 19.31 -25.41 6.92
N VAL A 201 18.94 -24.50 6.02
CA VAL A 201 19.08 -24.73 4.57
C VAL A 201 20.54 -24.59 4.13
N LYS A 202 21.35 -23.78 4.82
CA LYS A 202 22.80 -23.65 4.55
C LYS A 202 23.62 -24.81 5.11
N GLU A 203 23.21 -25.42 6.22
CA GLU A 203 23.90 -26.57 6.83
C GLU A 203 23.60 -27.88 6.10
N ASN A 204 22.54 -27.97 5.31
CA ASN A 204 22.16 -29.16 4.53
C ASN A 204 22.62 -29.09 3.04
N LYS A 205 23.47 -28.13 2.69
CA LYS A 205 24.17 -28.04 1.38
C LYS A 205 25.66 -28.25 1.55
#